data_79d2145876a3ed354acf6493b4752f91
#
_entry.id   79d2145876a3ed354acf6493b4752f91
#
_cell.length_a   1.000
_cell.length_b   1.000
_cell.length_c   1.000
_cell.angle_alpha   90.00
_cell.angle_beta   90.00
_cell.angle_gamma   90.00
#
_symmetry.space_group_name_H-M   'P 1'
#
loop_
_entity.id
_entity.type
_entity.pdbx_description
1 polymer ?
#
loop_
_entity_poly.entity_id
_entity_poly.type
_entity_poly.pdbx_seq_one_letter_code
_entity_poly.pdbx_strand_id
1 'polypeptide(L)'
;MKTISKLKKELDKWFSLFIRLRNATANEGLVQCITCGVVKNYKSMHNSHFQSRRHLATRWHEQNCDVGCVKCNIFNFGEQYKFSIALDSKYGEGTAEKLELKARTIMKVSRIDYEEKITYYKELVEKLKKEKRIE
;
A
#
# COMPACT_ATOMS: atom_id res chain seq x y z
N MET A 1 -26.83 -4.68 2.62
CA MET A 1 -25.92 -3.85 1.80
C MET A 1 -24.83 -3.25 2.67
N LYS A 2 -23.58 -3.34 2.25
CA LYS A 2 -22.46 -2.79 3.01
C LYS A 2 -22.46 -1.26 2.97
N THR A 3 -22.09 -0.63 4.09
CA THR A 3 -21.91 0.83 4.16
C THR A 3 -20.65 1.23 3.40
N ILE A 4 -20.55 2.50 3.02
CA ILE A 4 -19.32 3.04 2.41
C ILE A 4 -18.12 2.84 3.34
N SER A 5 -18.31 3.02 4.66
CA SER A 5 -17.26 2.78 5.65
C SER A 5 -16.74 1.34 5.62
N LYS A 6 -17.63 0.36 5.50
CA LYS A 6 -17.24 -1.05 5.39
C LYS A 6 -16.53 -1.35 4.08
N LEU A 7 -16.98 -0.75 2.98
CA LEU A 7 -16.33 -0.90 1.67
C LEU A 7 -14.90 -0.34 1.69
N LYS A 8 -14.69 0.82 2.33
CA LYS A 8 -13.35 1.39 2.50
C LYS A 8 -12.43 0.45 3.26
N LYS A 9 -12.91 -0.14 4.36
CA LYS A 9 -12.13 -1.09 5.15
C LYS A 9 -11.78 -2.35 4.36
N GLU A 10 -12.74 -2.86 3.60
CA GLU A 10 -12.53 -4.04 2.77
C GLU A 10 -11.50 -3.75 1.67
N LEU A 11 -11.58 -2.59 1.02
CA LEU A 11 -10.59 -2.18 0.04
C LEU A 11 -9.21 -2.00 0.67
N ASP A 12 -9.13 -1.37 1.84
CA ASP A 12 -7.85 -1.25 2.58
C ASP A 12 -7.22 -2.61 2.82
N LYS A 13 -8.01 -3.61 3.19
CA LYS A 13 -7.54 -4.98 3.46
C LYS A 13 -6.89 -5.59 2.21
N TRP A 14 -7.60 -5.60 1.10
CA TRP A 14 -7.12 -6.24 -0.13
C TRP A 14 -5.97 -5.45 -0.75
N PHE A 15 -6.04 -4.13 -0.72
CA PHE A 15 -4.97 -3.27 -1.22
C PHE A 15 -3.69 -3.44 -0.38
N SER A 16 -3.81 -3.51 0.95
CA SER A 16 -2.68 -3.76 1.84
C SER A 16 -2.00 -5.10 1.53
N LEU A 17 -2.79 -6.14 1.33
CA LEU A 17 -2.25 -7.45 0.96
C LEU A 17 -1.52 -7.39 -0.39
N PHE A 18 -2.11 -6.71 -1.37
CA PHE A 18 -1.48 -6.52 -2.67
C PHE A 18 -0.12 -5.82 -2.55
N ILE A 19 -0.06 -4.70 -1.83
CA ILE A 19 1.19 -3.93 -1.65
C ILE A 19 2.26 -4.80 -1.00
N ARG A 20 1.91 -5.57 0.03
CA ARG A 20 2.86 -6.41 0.74
C ARG A 20 3.28 -7.66 -0.04
N LEU A 21 2.43 -8.15 -0.92
CA LEU A 21 2.71 -9.37 -1.69
C LEU A 21 3.37 -9.11 -3.04
N ARG A 22 3.18 -7.95 -3.64
CA ARG A 22 3.69 -7.67 -5.00
C ARG A 22 5.20 -7.90 -5.16
N ASN A 23 5.99 -7.63 -4.12
CA ASN A 23 7.44 -7.82 -4.13
C ASN A 23 7.91 -8.90 -3.14
N ALA A 24 6.99 -9.71 -2.61
CA ALA A 24 7.34 -10.77 -1.69
C ALA A 24 8.08 -11.90 -2.39
N THR A 25 9.02 -12.53 -1.68
CA THR A 25 9.73 -13.70 -2.21
C THR A 25 8.78 -14.90 -2.32
N ALA A 26 9.04 -15.76 -3.30
CA ALA A 26 8.27 -17.00 -3.45
C ALA A 26 8.48 -17.90 -2.24
N ASN A 27 7.46 -18.68 -1.89
CA ASN A 27 7.39 -19.63 -0.80
C ASN A 27 7.40 -18.98 0.59
N GLU A 28 8.43 -18.25 0.95
CA GLU A 28 8.60 -17.68 2.30
C GLU A 28 7.83 -16.36 2.50
N GLY A 29 7.53 -15.63 1.44
CA GLY A 29 6.80 -14.37 1.54
C GLY A 29 7.56 -13.29 2.28
N LEU A 30 8.88 -13.17 2.03
CA LEU A 30 9.70 -12.15 2.66
C LEU A 30 9.61 -10.83 1.90
N VAL A 31 9.54 -9.74 2.66
CA VAL A 31 9.46 -8.38 2.12
C VAL A 31 10.40 -7.46 2.88
N GLN A 32 10.78 -6.37 2.24
CA GLN A 32 11.72 -5.41 2.81
C GLN A 32 11.03 -4.08 3.13
N CYS A 33 11.29 -3.56 4.33
CA CYS A 33 10.81 -2.22 4.70
C CYS A 33 11.45 -1.18 3.79
N ILE A 34 10.62 -0.32 3.20
CA ILE A 34 11.09 0.69 2.23
C ILE A 34 12.01 1.73 2.87
N THR A 35 11.89 1.98 4.17
CA THR A 35 12.66 3.04 4.84
C THR A 35 13.88 2.54 5.58
N CYS A 36 13.81 1.43 6.31
CA CYS A 36 14.98 0.92 7.07
C CYS A 36 15.62 -0.33 6.47
N GLY A 37 14.97 -0.97 5.53
CA GLY A 37 15.53 -2.13 4.84
C GLY A 37 15.41 -3.47 5.58
N VAL A 38 14.80 -3.51 6.77
CA VAL A 38 14.62 -4.77 7.47
C VAL A 38 13.75 -5.73 6.66
N VAL A 39 14.11 -7.00 6.64
CA VAL A 39 13.39 -8.04 5.90
C VAL A 39 12.64 -8.92 6.89
N LYS A 40 11.33 -9.08 6.65
CA LYS A 40 10.45 -9.93 7.47
C LYS A 40 9.37 -10.55 6.58
N ASN A 41 8.64 -11.52 7.13
CA ASN A 41 7.48 -12.07 6.47
C ASN A 41 6.41 -10.98 6.28
N TYR A 42 5.73 -10.99 5.14
CA TYR A 42 4.73 -9.96 4.81
C TYR A 42 3.62 -9.81 5.85
N LYS A 43 3.30 -10.89 6.60
CA LYS A 43 2.28 -10.85 7.65
C LYS A 43 2.69 -9.99 8.84
N SER A 44 4.00 -9.82 9.06
CA SER A 44 4.55 -9.01 10.15
C SER A 44 4.80 -7.56 9.74
N MET A 45 4.50 -7.21 8.52
CA MET A 45 4.76 -5.88 7.96
C MET A 45 3.45 -5.14 7.70
N HIS A 46 3.56 -3.83 7.55
CA HIS A 46 2.42 -2.95 7.30
C HIS A 46 2.42 -2.43 5.86
N ASN A 47 1.25 -1.99 5.41
CA ASN A 47 1.13 -1.14 4.24
C ASN A 47 1.30 0.30 4.69
N SER A 48 2.46 0.88 4.44
CA SER A 48 2.74 2.27 4.81
C SER A 48 2.29 3.22 3.70
N HIS A 49 1.60 4.29 4.09
CA HIS A 49 1.15 5.32 3.17
C HIS A 49 2.07 6.54 3.28
N PHE A 50 2.63 7.00 2.17
CA PHE A 50 3.41 8.22 2.15
C PHE A 50 2.52 9.43 2.43
N GLN A 51 1.48 9.64 1.66
CA GLN A 51 0.41 10.58 1.98
C GLN A 51 -0.67 9.84 2.77
N SER A 52 -1.14 10.41 3.88
CA SER A 52 -2.00 9.70 4.82
C SER A 52 -3.32 9.22 4.21
N ARG A 53 -3.92 8.22 4.84
CA ARG A 53 -5.18 7.61 4.38
C ARG A 53 -6.37 8.56 4.33
N ARG A 54 -6.29 9.73 4.94
CA ARG A 54 -7.36 10.71 4.86
C ARG A 54 -7.50 11.31 3.45
N HIS A 55 -6.46 11.21 2.62
CA HIS A 55 -6.47 11.73 1.25
C HIS A 55 -6.92 10.63 0.29
N LEU A 56 -8.19 10.67 -0.14
CA LEU A 56 -8.74 9.62 -1.00
C LEU A 56 -8.00 9.48 -2.33
N ALA A 57 -7.49 10.58 -2.88
CA ALA A 57 -6.80 10.55 -4.18
C ALA A 57 -5.53 9.69 -4.17
N THR A 58 -4.90 9.50 -3.00
CA THR A 58 -3.67 8.74 -2.86
C THR A 58 -3.81 7.51 -1.96
N ARG A 59 -4.92 7.36 -1.26
CA ARG A 59 -5.13 6.26 -0.30
C ARG A 59 -4.91 4.87 -0.91
N TRP A 60 -5.37 4.68 -2.14
CA TRP A 60 -5.21 3.42 -2.88
C TRP A 60 -4.38 3.61 -4.15
N HIS A 61 -3.42 4.50 -4.09
CA HIS A 61 -2.49 4.76 -5.18
C HIS A 61 -1.24 3.88 -4.98
N GLU A 62 -0.92 3.05 -5.96
CA GLU A 62 0.12 2.03 -5.80
C GLU A 62 1.51 2.58 -5.53
N GLN A 63 1.84 3.77 -6.02
CA GLN A 63 3.12 4.40 -5.73
C GLN A 63 3.15 5.11 -4.36
N ASN A 64 1.99 5.45 -3.80
CA ASN A 64 1.90 6.11 -2.51
C ASN A 64 2.10 5.16 -1.33
N CYS A 65 2.08 3.87 -1.60
CA CYS A 65 2.07 2.84 -0.58
C CYS A 65 3.22 1.86 -0.78
N ASP A 66 3.83 1.43 0.30
CA ASP A 66 4.86 0.42 0.26
C ASP A 66 4.96 -0.29 1.61
N VAL A 67 5.77 -1.35 1.64
CA VAL A 67 5.99 -2.13 2.85
C VAL A 67 6.74 -1.29 3.88
N GLY A 68 6.21 -1.23 5.09
CA GLY A 68 6.86 -0.61 6.23
C GLY A 68 6.86 -1.55 7.42
N CYS A 69 7.96 -1.57 8.18
CA CYS A 69 7.99 -2.32 9.42
C CYS A 69 7.25 -1.55 10.52
N VAL A 70 6.87 -2.25 11.60
CA VAL A 70 6.15 -1.64 12.72
C VAL A 70 6.91 -0.44 13.28
N LYS A 71 8.23 -0.56 13.45
CA LYS A 71 9.06 0.53 13.97
C LYS A 71 8.96 1.79 13.11
N CYS A 72 9.19 1.68 11.80
CA CYS A 72 9.14 2.83 10.91
C CYS A 72 7.73 3.38 10.72
N ASN A 73 6.74 2.48 10.56
CA ASN A 73 5.37 2.90 10.24
C ASN A 73 4.64 3.49 11.45
N ILE A 74 4.83 2.94 12.65
CA ILE A 74 4.11 3.37 13.85
C ILE A 74 4.99 4.21 14.76
N PHE A 75 6.09 3.64 15.27
CA PHE A 75 6.90 4.32 16.28
C PHE A 75 7.66 5.52 15.74
N ASN A 76 8.06 5.52 14.48
CA ASN A 76 8.75 6.63 13.83
C ASN A 76 7.83 7.44 12.90
N PHE A 77 6.52 7.36 13.10
CA PHE A 77 5.51 8.16 12.37
C PHE A 77 5.61 8.05 10.85
N GLY A 78 5.98 6.86 10.34
CA GLY A 78 6.06 6.61 8.91
C GLY A 78 7.36 7.01 8.24
N GLU A 79 8.29 7.64 8.98
CA GLU A 79 9.61 8.03 8.43
C GLU A 79 9.48 8.83 7.13
N GLN A 80 8.66 9.89 7.15
CA GLN A 80 8.26 10.63 5.94
C GLN A 80 9.42 11.11 5.06
N TYR A 81 10.47 11.62 5.66
CA TYR A 81 11.63 12.10 4.89
C TYR A 81 12.32 10.94 4.15
N LYS A 82 12.63 9.87 4.88
CA LYS A 82 13.25 8.66 4.29
C LYS A 82 12.35 8.02 3.25
N PHE A 83 11.05 8.01 3.51
CA PHE A 83 10.06 7.46 2.57
C PHE A 83 10.08 8.24 1.26
N SER A 84 10.12 9.59 1.32
CA SER A 84 10.16 10.42 0.12
C SER A 84 11.40 10.14 -0.73
N ILE A 85 12.56 10.00 -0.10
CA ILE A 85 13.81 9.66 -0.78
C ILE A 85 13.71 8.28 -1.44
N ALA A 86 13.18 7.30 -0.72
CA ALA A 86 13.03 5.94 -1.24
C ALA A 86 12.07 5.89 -2.44
N LEU A 87 10.98 6.64 -2.41
CA LEU A 87 10.03 6.72 -3.53
C LEU A 87 10.67 7.34 -4.76
N ASP A 88 11.41 8.43 -4.60
CA ASP A 88 12.12 9.08 -5.70
C ASP A 88 13.20 8.16 -6.29
N SER A 89 13.88 7.39 -5.45
CA SER A 89 14.85 6.40 -5.90
C SER A 89 14.19 5.27 -6.69
N LYS A 90 13.03 4.81 -6.23
CA LYS A 90 12.32 3.66 -6.83
C LYS A 90 11.62 4.01 -8.14
N TYR A 91 10.96 5.16 -8.20
CA TYR A 91 10.07 5.54 -9.31
C TYR A 91 10.57 6.72 -10.12
N GLY A 92 11.61 7.40 -9.67
CA GLY A 92 12.17 8.58 -10.34
C GLY A 92 12.03 9.84 -9.51
N GLU A 93 12.97 10.76 -9.72
CA GLU A 93 12.98 12.06 -9.05
C GLU A 93 11.66 12.80 -9.25
N GLY A 94 11.13 13.37 -8.17
CA GLY A 94 9.87 14.12 -8.20
C GLY A 94 8.64 13.28 -7.89
N THR A 95 8.75 11.96 -7.71
CA THR A 95 7.60 11.10 -7.41
C THR A 95 6.91 11.51 -6.10
N ALA A 96 7.67 11.75 -5.04
CA ALA A 96 7.12 12.14 -3.75
C ALA A 96 6.37 13.47 -3.86
N GLU A 97 6.93 14.44 -4.57
CA GLU A 97 6.28 15.75 -4.78
C GLU A 97 4.97 15.61 -5.55
N LYS A 98 4.96 14.79 -6.60
CA LYS A 98 3.73 14.52 -7.37
C LYS A 98 2.65 13.89 -6.52
N LEU A 99 3.02 12.98 -5.62
CA LEU A 99 2.07 12.35 -4.71
C LEU A 99 1.50 13.35 -3.71
N GLU A 100 2.33 14.25 -3.20
CA GLU A 100 1.88 15.31 -2.29
C GLU A 100 0.86 16.21 -2.98
N LEU A 101 1.13 16.62 -4.22
CA LEU A 101 0.21 17.44 -5.00
C LEU A 101 -1.09 16.68 -5.29
N LYS A 102 -0.98 15.41 -5.68
CA LYS A 102 -2.15 14.58 -5.96
C LYS A 102 -3.03 14.38 -4.71
N ALA A 103 -2.42 14.24 -3.54
CA ALA A 103 -3.15 14.04 -2.29
C ALA A 103 -4.11 15.21 -1.99
N ARG A 104 -3.77 16.41 -2.46
CA ARG A 104 -4.58 17.61 -2.23
C ARG A 104 -5.73 17.76 -3.22
N THR A 105 -5.82 16.88 -4.22
CA THR A 105 -6.92 16.94 -5.18
C THR A 105 -8.19 16.32 -4.58
N ILE A 106 -9.34 16.83 -5.02
CA ILE A 106 -10.63 16.28 -4.59
C ILE A 106 -10.92 15.05 -5.43
N MET A 107 -11.19 13.93 -4.77
CA MET A 107 -11.57 12.70 -5.43
C MET A 107 -12.82 12.14 -4.78
N LYS A 108 -13.81 11.82 -5.62
CA LYS A 108 -15.04 11.16 -5.19
C LYS A 108 -15.00 9.72 -5.66
N VAL A 109 -15.27 8.79 -4.75
CA VAL A 109 -15.28 7.36 -5.07
C VAL A 109 -16.70 6.85 -4.81
N SER A 110 -17.35 6.37 -5.87
CA SER A 110 -18.71 5.83 -5.79
C SER A 110 -18.68 4.42 -5.18
N ARG A 111 -19.87 3.95 -4.77
CA ARG A 111 -20.03 2.56 -4.31
C ARG A 111 -19.52 1.56 -5.36
N ILE A 112 -19.89 1.77 -6.61
CA ILE A 112 -19.47 0.89 -7.71
C ILE A 112 -17.95 0.90 -7.85
N ASP A 113 -17.31 2.06 -7.73
CA ASP A 113 -15.85 2.17 -7.78
C ASP A 113 -15.19 1.35 -6.67
N TYR A 114 -15.71 1.42 -5.45
CA TYR A 114 -15.20 0.60 -4.34
C TYR A 114 -15.34 -0.89 -4.62
N GLU A 115 -16.51 -1.31 -5.06
CA GLU A 115 -16.78 -2.72 -5.36
C GLU A 115 -15.88 -3.25 -6.47
N GLU A 116 -15.68 -2.49 -7.53
CA GLU A 116 -14.76 -2.85 -8.62
C GLU A 116 -13.32 -2.95 -8.16
N LYS A 117 -12.84 -1.99 -7.37
CA LYS A 117 -11.47 -2.01 -6.84
C LYS A 117 -11.25 -3.17 -5.87
N ILE A 118 -12.22 -3.47 -5.04
CA ILE A 118 -12.15 -4.63 -4.11
C ILE A 118 -12.00 -5.92 -4.92
N THR A 119 -12.82 -6.13 -5.92
CA THR A 119 -12.73 -7.30 -6.80
C THR A 119 -11.37 -7.36 -7.48
N TYR A 120 -10.91 -6.26 -8.03
CA TYR A 120 -9.63 -6.17 -8.73
C TYR A 120 -8.45 -6.58 -7.81
N TYR A 121 -8.34 -5.99 -6.63
CA TYR A 121 -7.23 -6.29 -5.73
C TYR A 121 -7.35 -7.66 -5.07
N LYS A 122 -8.55 -8.13 -4.81
CA LYS A 122 -8.78 -9.50 -4.33
C LYS A 122 -8.26 -10.53 -5.33
N GLU A 123 -8.59 -10.36 -6.60
CA GLU A 123 -8.12 -11.25 -7.67
C GLU A 123 -6.60 -11.19 -7.83
N LEU A 124 -6.01 -10.00 -7.76
CA LEU A 124 -4.55 -9.84 -7.81
C LEU A 124 -3.86 -10.54 -6.64
N VAL A 125 -4.40 -10.41 -5.43
CA VAL A 125 -3.86 -11.08 -4.24
C VAL A 125 -3.89 -12.59 -4.40
N GLU A 126 -5.03 -13.14 -4.84
CA GLU A 126 -5.19 -14.57 -5.07
C GLU A 126 -4.20 -15.07 -6.13
N LYS A 127 -4.02 -14.32 -7.20
CA LYS A 127 -3.07 -14.62 -8.27
C LYS A 127 -1.63 -14.60 -7.76
N LEU A 128 -1.23 -13.56 -7.01
CA LEU A 128 0.11 -13.43 -6.46
C LEU A 128 0.43 -14.57 -5.48
N LYS A 129 -0.51 -14.92 -4.61
CA LYS A 129 -0.33 -16.04 -3.68
C LYS A 129 -0.10 -17.36 -4.42
N LYS A 130 -0.88 -17.59 -5.48
CA LYS A 130 -0.75 -18.80 -6.29
C LYS A 130 0.59 -18.84 -7.02
N GLU A 131 0.96 -17.77 -7.70
CA GLU A 131 2.22 -17.67 -8.44
C GLU A 131 3.44 -17.80 -7.53
N LYS A 132 3.37 -17.20 -6.34
CA LYS A 132 4.47 -17.20 -5.38
C LYS A 132 4.44 -18.39 -4.42
N ARG A 133 3.43 -19.25 -4.51
CA ARG A 133 3.25 -20.41 -3.62
C ARG A 133 3.17 -20.00 -2.15
N ILE A 134 2.44 -18.93 -1.87
CA ILE A 134 2.16 -18.40 -0.53
C ILE A 134 0.72 -18.73 -0.18
N GLU A 135 0.51 -19.28 1.02
CA GLU A 135 -0.82 -19.62 1.51
C GLU A 135 -1.55 -18.48 2.22
#